data_165816e9f039486895b180be7f25ed4d
#
_entry.id   165816e9f039486895b180be7f25ed4d
#
_cell.length_a   1.000
_cell.length_b   1.000
_cell.length_c   1.000
_cell.angle_alpha   90.00
_cell.angle_beta   90.00
_cell.angle_gamma   90.00
#
_symmetry.space_group_name_H-M   'P 1'
#
loop_
_entity.id
_entity.type
_entity.pdbx_description
1 polymer ?
#
loop_
_entity_poly.entity_id
_entity_poly.type
_entity_poly.pdbx_seq_one_letter_code
_entity_poly.pdbx_strand_id
1 'polypeptide(L)'
;MNKTDLIIIGAGPGGYRAAEYAAKQGLKVVIFEGSEVGGTCLNVGCIPTKTYVHSATFAEARERMASVVPQLRQGVETFLSHPNITLVREKASFATTPLLLEGLGEAPIIIATGSETKWLPIKGKEDPRVVDSTGLLSLETQPKRLAIIGAGVIGMEFASVFNRFGTEVTVIEYLKECLPALDSDIAKRLRKYLEKGGITFKMKTAVEDIADIDADVVLMATGRKPRVQADFANAGIEFDERKGVTVDDHFKTTVNGIFAIGDVNGKQMLAHAAEMQAIHVVNQIIGKPDNIRFDIMPAAIFTQPEAACVGPTEDQLKAEGIAYECRKSFWRANGKAMAMGETEGMMKLFVSLEDGTILGCHAYGAHSADIVQEVSVLMCKHTTIAELADMVHIHPTLSEILKSAVE
;
A
#
# COMPACT_ATOMS: atom_id res chain seq x y z
N MET A 1 -26.97 -26.83 -11.59
CA MET A 1 -25.69 -26.09 -11.39
C MET A 1 -25.01 -26.61 -10.13
N ASN A 2 -23.71 -26.83 -10.15
CA ASN A 2 -23.00 -27.17 -8.92
C ASN A 2 -23.10 -26.00 -7.95
N LYS A 3 -23.50 -26.25 -6.71
CA LYS A 3 -23.68 -25.22 -5.68
C LYS A 3 -22.38 -24.40 -5.54
N THR A 4 -22.46 -23.08 -5.65
CA THR A 4 -21.36 -22.14 -5.37
C THR A 4 -21.33 -21.88 -3.87
N ASP A 5 -20.15 -21.96 -3.24
CA ASP A 5 -19.98 -21.74 -1.81
C ASP A 5 -19.48 -20.33 -1.48
N LEU A 6 -18.90 -19.62 -2.46
CA LEU A 6 -18.38 -18.26 -2.31
C LEU A 6 -18.35 -17.53 -3.65
N ILE A 7 -18.78 -16.26 -3.66
CA ILE A 7 -18.70 -15.37 -4.81
C ILE A 7 -17.73 -14.23 -4.47
N ILE A 8 -16.85 -13.86 -5.41
CA ILE A 8 -15.88 -12.78 -5.24
C ILE A 8 -15.97 -11.81 -6.43
N ILE A 9 -15.98 -10.50 -6.13
CA ILE A 9 -16.03 -9.44 -7.14
C ILE A 9 -14.68 -8.69 -7.13
N GLY A 10 -13.87 -8.88 -8.17
CA GLY A 10 -12.54 -8.34 -8.35
C GLY A 10 -11.43 -9.32 -8.00
N ALA A 11 -10.43 -9.44 -8.88
CA ALA A 11 -9.26 -10.32 -8.73
C ALA A 11 -7.95 -9.54 -8.48
N GLY A 12 -8.04 -8.45 -7.71
CA GLY A 12 -6.88 -7.80 -7.09
C GLY A 12 -6.32 -8.63 -5.92
N PRO A 13 -5.30 -8.13 -5.16
CA PRO A 13 -4.64 -8.89 -4.08
C PRO A 13 -5.62 -9.52 -3.08
N GLY A 14 -6.62 -8.79 -2.62
CA GLY A 14 -7.63 -9.35 -1.72
C GLY A 14 -8.47 -10.44 -2.38
N GLY A 15 -8.94 -10.20 -3.62
CA GLY A 15 -9.85 -11.12 -4.31
C GLY A 15 -9.19 -12.42 -4.73
N TYR A 16 -8.03 -12.38 -5.41
CA TYR A 16 -7.37 -13.63 -5.81
C TYR A 16 -6.87 -14.43 -4.60
N ARG A 17 -6.44 -13.75 -3.52
CA ARG A 17 -6.03 -14.41 -2.28
C ARG A 17 -7.21 -15.06 -1.58
N ALA A 18 -8.38 -14.40 -1.54
CA ALA A 18 -9.60 -15.00 -1.01
C ALA A 18 -10.00 -16.24 -1.81
N ALA A 19 -9.97 -16.18 -3.14
CA ALA A 19 -10.30 -17.29 -4.01
C ALA A 19 -9.36 -18.49 -3.80
N GLU A 20 -8.05 -18.24 -3.83
CA GLU A 20 -7.02 -19.26 -3.61
C GLU A 20 -7.19 -19.94 -2.24
N TYR A 21 -7.30 -19.13 -1.18
CA TYR A 21 -7.41 -19.67 0.18
C TYR A 21 -8.70 -20.44 0.39
N ALA A 22 -9.84 -19.92 -0.07
CA ALA A 22 -11.13 -20.60 0.01
C ALA A 22 -11.15 -21.93 -0.75
N ALA A 23 -10.60 -21.94 -1.97
CA ALA A 23 -10.51 -23.17 -2.78
C ALA A 23 -9.64 -24.25 -2.12
N LYS A 24 -8.52 -23.86 -1.47
CA LYS A 24 -7.68 -24.77 -0.66
C LYS A 24 -8.39 -25.29 0.59
N GLN A 25 -9.41 -24.59 1.10
CA GLN A 25 -10.27 -25.07 2.18
C GLN A 25 -11.46 -25.91 1.65
N GLY A 26 -11.53 -26.18 0.35
CA GLY A 26 -12.53 -27.05 -0.28
C GLY A 26 -13.77 -26.33 -0.81
N LEU A 27 -13.87 -24.99 -0.69
CA LEU A 27 -15.02 -24.23 -1.19
C LEU A 27 -15.00 -24.15 -2.72
N LYS A 28 -16.17 -24.17 -3.33
CA LYS A 28 -16.38 -23.83 -4.75
C LYS A 28 -16.58 -22.34 -4.90
N VAL A 29 -15.64 -21.71 -5.57
CA VAL A 29 -15.52 -20.25 -5.69
C VAL A 29 -15.83 -19.80 -7.11
N VAL A 30 -16.66 -18.76 -7.25
CA VAL A 30 -16.80 -17.99 -8.50
C VAL A 30 -16.17 -16.63 -8.25
N ILE A 31 -15.19 -16.24 -9.08
CA ILE A 31 -14.54 -14.93 -9.01
C ILE A 31 -14.71 -14.19 -10.33
N PHE A 32 -15.18 -12.94 -10.24
CA PHE A 32 -15.37 -12.04 -11.37
C PHE A 32 -14.22 -11.06 -11.49
N GLU A 33 -13.68 -10.88 -12.71
CA GLU A 33 -12.71 -9.85 -13.02
C GLU A 33 -12.98 -9.26 -14.40
N GLY A 34 -13.25 -7.96 -14.42
CA GLY A 34 -13.57 -7.24 -15.66
C GLY A 34 -12.36 -6.66 -16.40
N SER A 35 -11.14 -6.92 -15.90
CA SER A 35 -9.89 -6.47 -16.48
C SER A 35 -8.83 -7.57 -16.32
N GLU A 36 -7.60 -7.23 -15.94
CA GLU A 36 -6.51 -8.18 -15.74
C GLU A 36 -6.43 -8.65 -14.27
N VAL A 37 -6.28 -9.96 -14.08
CA VAL A 37 -6.06 -10.52 -12.74
C VAL A 37 -4.80 -9.94 -12.09
N GLY A 38 -4.79 -9.87 -10.75
CA GLY A 38 -3.73 -9.19 -10.00
C GLY A 38 -4.03 -7.73 -9.68
N GLY A 39 -5.06 -7.15 -10.34
CA GLY A 39 -5.56 -5.80 -10.07
C GLY A 39 -4.52 -4.69 -10.23
N THR A 40 -4.76 -3.55 -9.58
CA THR A 40 -3.88 -2.36 -9.66
C THR A 40 -2.45 -2.66 -9.21
N CYS A 41 -2.28 -3.32 -8.07
CA CYS A 41 -0.96 -3.55 -7.46
C CYS A 41 0.00 -4.27 -8.42
N LEU A 42 -0.44 -5.36 -9.03
CA LEU A 42 0.39 -6.17 -9.90
C LEU A 42 0.58 -5.52 -11.28
N ASN A 43 -0.47 -4.97 -11.87
CA ASN A 43 -0.45 -4.57 -13.28
C ASN A 43 0.00 -3.13 -13.50
N VAL A 44 -0.38 -2.19 -12.62
CA VAL A 44 -0.18 -0.74 -12.82
C VAL A 44 0.14 0.02 -11.51
N GLY A 45 0.62 -0.67 -10.48
CA GLY A 45 0.88 -0.09 -9.15
C GLY A 45 2.20 -0.56 -8.55
N CYS A 46 2.11 -1.34 -7.47
CA CYS A 46 3.27 -1.73 -6.64
C CYS A 46 4.39 -2.37 -7.45
N ILE A 47 4.07 -3.41 -8.23
CA ILE A 47 5.09 -4.21 -8.93
C ILE A 47 5.78 -3.39 -10.03
N PRO A 48 5.06 -2.76 -10.99
CA PRO A 48 5.71 -1.93 -11.99
C PRO A 48 6.52 -0.78 -11.37
N THR A 49 6.02 -0.12 -10.33
CA THR A 49 6.78 0.92 -9.65
C THR A 49 8.09 0.38 -9.06
N LYS A 50 8.09 -0.83 -8.47
CA LYS A 50 9.29 -1.44 -7.90
C LYS A 50 10.30 -1.88 -8.96
N THR A 51 9.85 -2.22 -10.18
CA THR A 51 10.81 -2.41 -11.29
C THR A 51 11.54 -1.11 -11.64
N TYR A 52 10.83 0.04 -11.58
CA TYR A 52 11.45 1.36 -11.75
C TYR A 52 12.42 1.70 -10.61
N VAL A 53 12.02 1.44 -9.35
CA VAL A 53 12.89 1.67 -8.19
C VAL A 53 14.21 0.90 -8.28
N HIS A 54 14.20 -0.32 -8.80
CA HIS A 54 15.39 -1.18 -8.89
C HIS A 54 16.07 -1.19 -10.27
N SER A 55 15.82 -0.18 -11.09
CA SER A 55 16.47 0.01 -12.39
C SER A 55 17.37 1.24 -12.39
N ALA A 56 18.45 1.21 -13.16
CA ALA A 56 19.36 2.33 -13.25
C ALA A 56 18.89 3.42 -14.24
N THR A 57 18.09 3.05 -15.23
CA THR A 57 17.60 3.95 -16.28
C THR A 57 16.12 3.73 -16.55
N PHE A 58 15.48 4.75 -17.16
CA PHE A 58 14.09 4.66 -17.59
C PHE A 58 13.85 3.53 -18.62
N ALA A 59 14.79 3.34 -19.56
CA ALA A 59 14.69 2.28 -20.57
C ALA A 59 14.74 0.88 -19.94
N GLU A 60 15.70 0.66 -19.03
CA GLU A 60 15.79 -0.60 -18.26
C GLU A 60 14.53 -0.86 -17.44
N ALA A 61 13.99 0.18 -16.77
CA ALA A 61 12.78 0.05 -15.97
C ALA A 61 11.59 -0.43 -16.79
N ARG A 62 11.40 0.11 -18.00
CA ARG A 62 10.35 -0.31 -18.93
C ARG A 62 10.52 -1.75 -19.40
N GLU A 63 11.74 -2.14 -19.77
CA GLU A 63 12.05 -3.50 -20.19
C GLU A 63 11.78 -4.51 -19.07
N ARG A 64 12.24 -4.20 -17.86
CA ARG A 64 12.00 -5.06 -16.70
C ARG A 64 10.51 -5.13 -16.35
N MET A 65 9.78 -4.02 -16.39
CA MET A 65 8.33 -4.00 -16.18
C MET A 65 7.61 -4.91 -17.20
N ALA A 66 7.97 -4.79 -18.47
CA ALA A 66 7.38 -5.60 -19.56
C ALA A 66 7.66 -7.11 -19.41
N SER A 67 8.72 -7.48 -18.72
CA SER A 67 9.05 -8.88 -18.40
C SER A 67 8.39 -9.35 -17.10
N VAL A 68 8.52 -8.59 -16.01
CA VAL A 68 8.12 -9.02 -14.65
C VAL A 68 6.61 -9.07 -14.49
N VAL A 69 5.87 -8.07 -14.99
CA VAL A 69 4.42 -7.99 -14.79
C VAL A 69 3.68 -9.18 -15.41
N PRO A 70 3.94 -9.58 -16.68
CA PRO A 70 3.29 -10.77 -17.27
C PRO A 70 3.63 -12.06 -16.53
N GLN A 71 4.87 -12.23 -16.06
CA GLN A 71 5.28 -13.44 -15.33
C GLN A 71 4.50 -13.59 -14.01
N LEU A 72 4.36 -12.50 -13.25
CA LEU A 72 3.59 -12.50 -12.00
C LEU A 72 2.09 -12.66 -12.25
N ARG A 73 1.56 -12.06 -13.33
CA ARG A 73 0.16 -12.27 -13.74
C ARG A 73 -0.11 -13.73 -14.04
N GLN A 74 0.80 -14.40 -14.79
CA GLN A 74 0.72 -15.84 -15.04
C GLN A 74 0.71 -16.65 -13.75
N GLY A 75 1.47 -16.23 -12.73
CA GLY A 75 1.42 -16.84 -11.40
C GLY A 75 0.03 -16.76 -10.77
N VAL A 76 -0.61 -15.59 -10.81
CA VAL A 76 -1.99 -15.41 -10.31
C VAL A 76 -2.98 -16.25 -11.13
N GLU A 77 -2.86 -16.31 -12.47
CA GLU A 77 -3.69 -17.16 -13.32
C GLU A 77 -3.54 -18.64 -12.95
N THR A 78 -2.34 -19.07 -12.62
CA THR A 78 -2.08 -20.43 -12.14
C THR A 78 -2.82 -20.73 -10.83
N PHE A 79 -2.83 -19.80 -9.86
CA PHE A 79 -3.62 -19.96 -8.65
C PHE A 79 -5.12 -20.03 -8.94
N LEU A 80 -5.62 -19.18 -9.87
CA LEU A 80 -7.02 -19.13 -10.24
C LEU A 80 -7.46 -20.29 -11.15
N SER A 81 -6.54 -21.11 -11.65
CA SER A 81 -6.84 -22.34 -12.40
C SER A 81 -7.16 -23.55 -11.51
N HIS A 82 -7.22 -23.37 -10.19
CA HIS A 82 -7.60 -24.44 -9.26
C HIS A 82 -8.98 -25.03 -9.59
N PRO A 83 -9.20 -26.37 -9.53
CA PRO A 83 -10.47 -27.02 -9.92
C PRO A 83 -11.72 -26.49 -9.21
N ASN A 84 -11.55 -25.92 -8.01
CA ASN A 84 -12.65 -25.33 -7.25
C ASN A 84 -12.88 -23.84 -7.56
N ILE A 85 -12.14 -23.25 -8.50
CA ILE A 85 -12.30 -21.84 -8.86
C ILE A 85 -12.84 -21.73 -10.29
N THR A 86 -13.90 -20.96 -10.45
CA THR A 86 -14.41 -20.52 -11.74
C THR A 86 -14.09 -19.02 -11.91
N LEU A 87 -13.13 -18.70 -12.76
CA LEU A 87 -12.82 -17.32 -13.12
C LEU A 87 -13.74 -16.86 -14.25
N VAL A 88 -14.56 -15.84 -13.98
CA VAL A 88 -15.43 -15.18 -14.96
C VAL A 88 -14.81 -13.85 -15.36
N ARG A 89 -14.42 -13.73 -16.64
CA ARG A 89 -13.76 -12.52 -17.18
C ARG A 89 -14.80 -11.49 -17.62
N GLU A 90 -15.58 -11.02 -16.65
CA GLU A 90 -16.63 -10.02 -16.84
C GLU A 90 -16.72 -9.10 -15.62
N LYS A 91 -17.16 -7.88 -15.84
CA LYS A 91 -17.48 -6.95 -14.76
C LYS A 91 -18.79 -7.37 -14.10
N ALA A 92 -18.75 -7.78 -12.86
CA ALA A 92 -19.94 -8.11 -12.09
C ALA A 92 -20.72 -6.87 -11.67
N SER A 93 -22.04 -6.98 -11.62
CA SER A 93 -22.98 -5.93 -11.21
C SER A 93 -24.16 -6.52 -10.47
N PHE A 94 -24.55 -5.94 -9.34
CA PHE A 94 -25.76 -6.31 -8.60
C PHE A 94 -27.06 -5.93 -9.35
N ALA A 95 -26.96 -5.16 -10.43
CA ALA A 95 -28.11 -4.82 -11.26
C ALA A 95 -28.37 -5.84 -12.37
N THR A 96 -27.33 -6.51 -12.89
CA THR A 96 -27.44 -7.28 -14.14
C THR A 96 -26.82 -8.67 -14.11
N THR A 97 -25.97 -8.99 -13.13
CA THR A 97 -25.32 -10.31 -13.06
C THR A 97 -26.24 -11.33 -12.38
N PRO A 98 -26.79 -12.32 -13.12
CA PRO A 98 -27.79 -13.25 -12.57
C PRO A 98 -27.31 -13.98 -11.33
N LEU A 99 -26.07 -14.45 -11.32
CA LEU A 99 -25.51 -15.17 -10.19
C LEU A 99 -25.49 -14.32 -8.90
N LEU A 100 -25.27 -12.99 -9.00
CA LEU A 100 -25.33 -12.08 -7.87
C LEU A 100 -26.75 -11.83 -7.41
N LEU A 101 -27.70 -11.72 -8.32
CA LEU A 101 -29.12 -11.48 -8.03
C LEU A 101 -29.76 -12.72 -7.39
N GLU A 102 -29.42 -13.91 -7.88
CA GLU A 102 -29.92 -15.20 -7.37
C GLU A 102 -29.15 -15.64 -6.12
N GLY A 103 -27.84 -15.33 -6.03
CA GLY A 103 -26.96 -15.72 -4.94
C GLY A 103 -27.11 -14.86 -3.67
N LEU A 104 -27.84 -13.73 -3.73
CA LEU A 104 -28.15 -12.93 -2.55
C LEU A 104 -28.94 -13.75 -1.53
N GLY A 105 -28.24 -14.15 -0.44
CA GLY A 105 -28.80 -14.97 0.64
C GLY A 105 -28.49 -16.49 0.54
N GLU A 106 -27.89 -16.97 -0.56
CA GLU A 106 -27.53 -18.38 -0.73
C GLU A 106 -26.03 -18.66 -0.56
N ALA A 107 -25.17 -17.76 -1.07
CA ALA A 107 -23.72 -17.87 -0.90
C ALA A 107 -23.14 -16.54 -0.40
N PRO A 108 -22.13 -16.54 0.46
CA PRO A 108 -21.41 -15.33 0.84
C PRO A 108 -20.80 -14.63 -0.39
N ILE A 109 -20.76 -13.29 -0.34
CA ILE A 109 -20.17 -12.45 -1.38
C ILE A 109 -19.04 -11.63 -0.78
N ILE A 110 -17.88 -11.62 -1.42
CA ILE A 110 -16.75 -10.74 -1.08
C ILE A 110 -16.60 -9.68 -2.17
N ILE A 111 -16.75 -8.41 -1.81
CA ILE A 111 -16.48 -7.27 -2.67
C ILE A 111 -15.01 -6.89 -2.49
N ALA A 112 -14.23 -6.95 -3.59
CA ALA A 112 -12.80 -6.65 -3.64
C ALA A 112 -12.46 -5.76 -4.85
N THR A 113 -13.34 -4.78 -5.15
CA THR A 113 -13.27 -3.91 -6.34
C THR A 113 -12.14 -2.87 -6.30
N GLY A 114 -11.47 -2.73 -5.15
CA GLY A 114 -10.27 -1.92 -5.00
C GLY A 114 -10.52 -0.41 -4.97
N SER A 115 -9.61 0.33 -5.57
CA SER A 115 -9.62 1.80 -5.58
C SER A 115 -9.25 2.36 -6.95
N GLU A 116 -9.43 3.67 -7.11
CA GLU A 116 -9.04 4.42 -8.31
C GLU A 116 -8.34 5.73 -7.93
N THR A 117 -7.71 6.40 -8.88
CA THR A 117 -7.02 7.67 -8.65
C THR A 117 -8.01 8.74 -8.21
N LYS A 118 -7.67 9.45 -7.13
CA LYS A 118 -8.44 10.61 -6.67
C LYS A 118 -8.04 11.83 -7.47
N TRP A 119 -8.86 12.20 -8.46
CA TRP A 119 -8.68 13.40 -9.24
C TRP A 119 -9.18 14.63 -8.48
N LEU A 120 -8.31 15.64 -8.34
CA LEU A 120 -8.73 16.93 -7.77
C LEU A 120 -9.40 17.78 -8.86
N PRO A 121 -10.35 18.67 -8.48
CA PRO A 121 -11.02 19.57 -9.39
C PRO A 121 -10.16 20.80 -9.72
N ILE A 122 -8.94 20.56 -10.22
CA ILE A 122 -8.00 21.60 -10.62
C ILE A 122 -8.35 22.04 -12.04
N LYS A 123 -8.31 23.35 -12.31
CA LYS A 123 -8.52 23.90 -13.65
C LYS A 123 -7.43 23.37 -14.59
N GLY A 124 -7.83 22.93 -15.78
CA GLY A 124 -6.92 22.33 -16.76
C GLY A 124 -6.50 20.90 -16.48
N LYS A 125 -7.13 20.18 -15.54
CA LYS A 125 -6.84 18.76 -15.27
C LYS A 125 -7.02 17.82 -16.48
N GLU A 126 -7.72 18.26 -17.51
CA GLU A 126 -7.91 17.55 -18.78
C GLU A 126 -6.76 17.80 -19.78
N ASP A 127 -5.76 18.60 -19.41
CA ASP A 127 -4.56 18.81 -20.24
C ASP A 127 -3.88 17.45 -20.50
N PRO A 128 -3.51 17.13 -21.75
CA PRO A 128 -2.90 15.83 -22.10
C PRO A 128 -1.58 15.54 -21.37
N ARG A 129 -0.93 16.55 -20.79
CA ARG A 129 0.24 16.37 -19.93
C ARG A 129 -0.09 15.78 -18.57
N VAL A 130 -1.37 15.87 -18.14
CA VAL A 130 -1.79 15.41 -16.81
C VAL A 130 -2.09 13.93 -16.85
N VAL A 131 -1.38 13.18 -16.03
CA VAL A 131 -1.51 11.72 -15.93
C VAL A 131 -1.66 11.30 -14.48
N ASP A 132 -2.22 10.13 -14.25
CA ASP A 132 -2.11 9.43 -12.98
C ASP A 132 -0.89 8.48 -12.98
N SER A 133 -0.75 7.69 -11.91
CA SER A 133 0.36 6.72 -11.79
C SER A 133 0.36 5.67 -12.92
N THR A 134 -0.81 5.29 -13.42
CA THR A 134 -0.94 4.36 -14.55
C THR A 134 -0.45 5.00 -15.84
N GLY A 135 -0.85 6.22 -16.10
CA GLY A 135 -0.40 7.00 -17.26
C GLY A 135 1.11 7.26 -17.23
N LEU A 136 1.66 7.58 -16.04
CA LEU A 136 3.10 7.78 -15.88
C LEU A 136 3.93 6.51 -16.20
N LEU A 137 3.48 5.35 -15.73
CA LEU A 137 4.11 4.05 -16.02
C LEU A 137 3.97 3.63 -17.50
N SER A 138 3.00 4.19 -18.21
CA SER A 138 2.75 3.92 -19.63
C SER A 138 3.53 4.82 -20.59
N LEU A 139 4.28 5.80 -20.09
CA LEU A 139 5.08 6.70 -20.93
C LEU A 139 6.09 5.92 -21.76
N GLU A 140 6.19 6.26 -23.04
CA GLU A 140 7.19 5.67 -23.95
C GLU A 140 8.54 6.36 -23.89
N THR A 141 8.54 7.64 -23.52
CA THR A 141 9.73 8.47 -23.42
C THR A 141 9.85 9.09 -22.04
N GLN A 142 11.08 9.18 -21.55
CA GLN A 142 11.36 9.85 -20.29
C GLN A 142 11.10 11.35 -20.42
N PRO A 143 10.28 11.96 -19.53
CA PRO A 143 10.09 13.41 -19.53
C PRO A 143 11.36 14.10 -19.05
N LYS A 144 11.65 15.28 -19.60
CA LYS A 144 12.76 16.12 -19.11
C LYS A 144 12.37 16.80 -17.80
N ARG A 145 11.12 17.25 -17.68
CA ARG A 145 10.56 17.93 -16.50
C ARG A 145 9.28 17.23 -16.08
N LEU A 146 9.23 16.80 -14.83
CA LEU A 146 8.08 16.15 -14.21
C LEU A 146 7.62 16.98 -13.01
N ALA A 147 6.37 17.46 -13.04
CA ALA A 147 5.71 18.00 -11.88
C ALA A 147 4.83 16.93 -11.23
N ILE A 148 4.86 16.85 -9.90
CA ILE A 148 4.07 15.89 -9.13
C ILE A 148 3.19 16.66 -8.16
N ILE A 149 1.87 16.52 -8.28
CA ILE A 149 0.90 17.10 -7.38
C ILE A 149 0.55 16.08 -6.30
N GLY A 150 1.02 16.32 -5.07
CA GLY A 150 0.89 15.46 -3.91
C GLY A 150 2.18 14.74 -3.52
N ALA A 151 2.60 14.92 -2.27
CA ALA A 151 3.79 14.29 -1.68
C ALA A 151 3.43 13.10 -0.77
N GLY A 152 2.41 12.33 -1.14
CA GLY A 152 2.11 11.03 -0.55
C GLY A 152 3.04 9.92 -1.07
N VAL A 153 2.78 8.66 -0.69
CA VAL A 153 3.63 7.51 -1.04
C VAL A 153 3.92 7.44 -2.55
N ILE A 154 2.87 7.48 -3.38
CA ILE A 154 2.99 7.39 -4.85
C ILE A 154 3.84 8.56 -5.40
N GLY A 155 3.55 9.78 -4.97
CA GLY A 155 4.29 10.96 -5.44
C GLY A 155 5.77 10.93 -5.05
N MET A 156 6.08 10.52 -3.83
CA MET A 156 7.45 10.46 -3.33
C MET A 156 8.27 9.33 -3.98
N GLU A 157 7.67 8.16 -4.22
CA GLU A 157 8.34 7.07 -4.93
C GLU A 157 8.71 7.49 -6.36
N PHE A 158 7.76 8.06 -7.12
CA PHE A 158 8.04 8.53 -8.48
C PHE A 158 9.00 9.73 -8.50
N ALA A 159 8.90 10.64 -7.53
CA ALA A 159 9.88 11.73 -7.42
C ALA A 159 11.31 11.22 -7.27
N SER A 160 11.51 10.27 -6.37
CA SER A 160 12.82 9.62 -6.13
C SER A 160 13.34 8.90 -7.38
N VAL A 161 12.48 8.12 -8.05
CA VAL A 161 12.84 7.32 -9.21
C VAL A 161 13.19 8.20 -10.41
N PHE A 162 12.31 9.14 -10.79
CA PHE A 162 12.52 9.98 -11.97
C PHE A 162 13.70 10.95 -11.80
N ASN A 163 13.90 11.49 -10.59
CA ASN A 163 15.09 12.29 -10.30
C ASN A 163 16.38 11.47 -10.51
N ARG A 164 16.41 10.22 -10.06
CA ARG A 164 17.56 9.33 -10.27
C ARG A 164 17.79 9.00 -11.75
N PHE A 165 16.74 8.95 -12.57
CA PHE A 165 16.86 8.81 -14.02
C PHE A 165 17.34 10.10 -14.72
N GLY A 166 17.51 11.22 -13.99
CA GLY A 166 17.95 12.50 -14.52
C GLY A 166 16.83 13.40 -15.02
N THR A 167 15.58 13.11 -14.71
CA THR A 167 14.44 14.02 -14.90
C THR A 167 14.49 15.14 -13.87
N GLU A 168 14.27 16.39 -14.28
CA GLU A 168 14.04 17.52 -13.38
C GLU A 168 12.67 17.35 -12.71
N VAL A 169 12.65 17.17 -11.38
CA VAL A 169 11.42 16.86 -10.63
C VAL A 169 11.05 17.99 -9.70
N THR A 170 9.78 18.44 -9.79
CA THR A 170 9.16 19.36 -8.85
C THR A 170 7.95 18.68 -8.18
N VAL A 171 7.97 18.58 -6.86
CA VAL A 171 6.85 18.10 -6.05
C VAL A 171 6.10 19.27 -5.45
N ILE A 172 4.79 19.33 -5.64
CA ILE A 172 3.92 20.40 -5.15
C ILE A 172 2.95 19.77 -4.14
N GLU A 173 3.02 20.22 -2.89
CA GLU A 173 2.24 19.66 -1.79
C GLU A 173 1.49 20.75 -1.00
N TYR A 174 0.20 20.52 -0.79
CA TYR A 174 -0.67 21.40 -0.01
C TYR A 174 -0.32 21.39 1.48
N LEU A 175 0.06 20.23 2.02
CA LEU A 175 0.42 20.08 3.43
C LEU A 175 1.78 20.72 3.75
N LYS A 176 2.04 20.87 5.04
CA LYS A 176 3.32 21.41 5.54
C LYS A 176 4.49 20.43 5.39
N GLU A 177 4.20 19.13 5.32
CA GLU A 177 5.20 18.08 5.19
C GLU A 177 4.67 16.92 4.31
N CYS A 178 5.60 16.18 3.67
CA CYS A 178 5.29 14.99 2.89
C CYS A 178 4.93 13.80 3.78
N LEU A 179 4.39 12.72 3.19
CA LEU A 179 4.18 11.42 3.83
C LEU A 179 3.47 11.52 5.20
N PRO A 180 2.22 11.99 5.26
CA PRO A 180 1.54 12.29 6.53
C PRO A 180 1.34 11.09 7.46
N ALA A 181 1.46 9.85 6.96
CA ALA A 181 1.40 8.63 7.77
C ALA A 181 2.76 8.26 8.42
N LEU A 182 3.83 8.89 8.00
CA LEU A 182 5.18 8.70 8.56
C LEU A 182 5.41 9.71 9.69
N ASP A 183 6.22 9.34 10.69
CA ASP A 183 6.62 10.30 11.73
C ASP A 183 7.20 11.59 11.12
N SER A 184 6.75 12.73 11.62
CA SER A 184 7.01 14.04 11.02
C SER A 184 8.51 14.41 10.97
N ASP A 185 9.33 13.97 11.94
CA ASP A 185 10.79 14.17 11.92
C ASP A 185 11.44 13.27 10.85
N ILE A 186 10.99 12.02 10.73
CA ILE A 186 11.46 11.08 9.70
C ILE A 186 11.11 11.60 8.30
N ALA A 187 9.85 11.97 8.06
CA ALA A 187 9.39 12.51 6.79
C ALA A 187 10.19 13.76 6.36
N LYS A 188 10.39 14.69 7.29
CA LYS A 188 11.16 15.91 7.06
C LYS A 188 12.63 15.63 6.72
N ARG A 189 13.27 14.65 7.37
CA ARG A 189 14.66 14.27 7.09
C ARG A 189 14.79 13.64 5.72
N LEU A 190 13.90 12.70 5.38
CA LEU A 190 13.85 12.10 4.04
C LEU A 190 13.66 13.17 2.96
N ARG A 191 12.68 14.08 3.12
CA ARG A 191 12.46 15.17 2.16
C ARG A 191 13.72 16.02 1.97
N LYS A 192 14.35 16.44 3.08
CA LYS A 192 15.59 17.24 3.00
C LYS A 192 16.74 16.51 2.31
N TYR A 193 16.82 15.19 2.48
CA TYR A 193 17.80 14.39 1.76
C TYR A 193 17.51 14.39 0.26
N LEU A 194 16.26 14.18 -0.13
CA LEU A 194 15.83 14.20 -1.53
C LEU A 194 15.97 15.61 -2.16
N GLU A 195 15.73 16.68 -1.39
CA GLU A 195 16.01 18.07 -1.83
C GLU A 195 17.49 18.27 -2.18
N LYS A 196 18.40 17.78 -1.34
CA LYS A 196 19.84 17.80 -1.61
C LYS A 196 20.21 16.96 -2.84
N GLY A 197 19.42 15.91 -3.13
CA GLY A 197 19.56 15.07 -4.30
C GLY A 197 19.02 15.70 -5.61
N GLY A 198 18.47 16.92 -5.55
CA GLY A 198 18.04 17.67 -6.74
C GLY A 198 16.53 17.79 -6.94
N ILE A 199 15.69 17.20 -6.08
CA ILE A 199 14.24 17.36 -6.18
C ILE A 199 13.81 18.71 -5.61
N THR A 200 13.02 19.46 -6.35
CA THR A 200 12.41 20.70 -5.87
C THR A 200 11.09 20.40 -5.15
N PHE A 201 10.94 20.86 -3.90
CA PHE A 201 9.69 20.73 -3.14
C PHE A 201 9.04 22.10 -2.93
N LYS A 202 7.78 22.24 -3.35
CA LYS A 202 6.91 23.40 -3.10
C LYS A 202 5.86 22.96 -2.06
N MET A 203 6.22 23.05 -0.77
CA MET A 203 5.34 22.71 0.34
C MET A 203 4.35 23.83 0.65
N LYS A 204 3.20 23.54 1.27
CA LYS A 204 2.11 24.49 1.59
C LYS A 204 1.61 25.24 0.35
N THR A 205 1.62 24.57 -0.80
CA THR A 205 1.28 25.16 -2.10
C THR A 205 0.08 24.43 -2.68
N ALA A 206 -1.02 25.16 -2.90
CA ALA A 206 -2.15 24.69 -3.67
C ALA A 206 -1.89 24.86 -5.16
N VAL A 207 -2.31 23.92 -5.98
CA VAL A 207 -2.35 24.05 -7.43
C VAL A 207 -3.79 24.42 -7.82
N GLU A 208 -3.99 25.58 -8.43
CA GLU A 208 -5.29 26.08 -8.87
C GLU A 208 -5.50 25.87 -10.37
N ASP A 209 -4.44 26.03 -11.17
CA ASP A 209 -4.46 25.88 -12.64
C ASP A 209 -3.24 25.09 -13.10
N ILE A 210 -3.46 24.10 -13.96
CA ILE A 210 -2.38 23.30 -14.58
C ILE A 210 -1.53 24.16 -15.55
N ALA A 211 -2.10 25.22 -16.12
CA ALA A 211 -1.39 26.12 -17.02
C ALA A 211 -0.21 26.84 -16.34
N ASP A 212 -0.24 27.00 -15.02
CA ASP A 212 0.84 27.63 -14.23
C ASP A 212 2.02 26.68 -13.97
N ILE A 213 1.92 25.41 -14.38
CA ILE A 213 2.94 24.38 -14.18
C ILE A 213 3.80 24.24 -15.42
N ASP A 214 5.07 24.62 -15.31
CA ASP A 214 6.07 24.42 -16.35
C ASP A 214 6.68 23.00 -16.22
N ALA A 215 6.08 22.02 -16.90
CA ALA A 215 6.52 20.64 -16.95
C ALA A 215 6.06 19.96 -18.24
N ASP A 216 6.78 18.94 -18.67
CA ASP A 216 6.42 18.12 -19.84
C ASP A 216 5.32 17.10 -19.47
N VAL A 217 5.33 16.63 -18.21
CA VAL A 217 4.33 15.73 -17.62
C VAL A 217 3.96 16.23 -16.23
N VAL A 218 2.68 16.14 -15.89
CA VAL A 218 2.14 16.46 -14.56
C VAL A 218 1.48 15.21 -13.98
N LEU A 219 2.07 14.65 -12.92
CA LEU A 219 1.50 13.50 -12.22
C LEU A 219 0.51 13.96 -11.16
N MET A 220 -0.73 13.49 -11.25
CA MET A 220 -1.74 13.61 -10.19
C MET A 220 -1.53 12.47 -9.16
N ALA A 221 -0.89 12.76 -8.04
CA ALA A 221 -0.57 11.82 -6.96
C ALA A 221 -1.25 12.18 -5.63
N THR A 222 -2.50 12.67 -5.70
CA THR A 222 -3.28 13.20 -4.57
C THR A 222 -4.06 12.14 -3.79
N GLY A 223 -3.62 10.89 -3.91
CA GLY A 223 -4.16 9.74 -3.23
C GLY A 223 -5.13 8.93 -4.10
N ARG A 224 -5.73 7.95 -3.47
CA ARG A 224 -6.71 7.03 -4.08
C ARG A 224 -8.05 7.17 -3.38
N LYS A 225 -9.12 6.83 -4.05
CA LYS A 225 -10.47 6.69 -3.47
C LYS A 225 -11.01 5.29 -3.71
N PRO A 226 -11.82 4.73 -2.80
CA PRO A 226 -12.48 3.45 -2.99
C PRO A 226 -13.27 3.40 -4.31
N ARG A 227 -13.20 2.25 -4.99
CA ARG A 227 -14.01 2.02 -6.20
C ARG A 227 -15.35 1.41 -5.81
N VAL A 228 -16.27 2.25 -5.40
CA VAL A 228 -17.66 1.88 -5.15
C VAL A 228 -18.46 1.90 -6.46
N GLN A 229 -19.43 1.02 -6.58
CA GLN A 229 -20.31 0.95 -7.73
C GLN A 229 -21.70 1.41 -7.31
N ALA A 230 -22.35 2.21 -8.14
CA ALA A 230 -23.68 2.77 -7.83
C ALA A 230 -24.74 1.67 -7.58
N ASP A 231 -24.58 0.50 -8.20
CA ASP A 231 -25.46 -0.65 -8.04
C ASP A 231 -25.30 -1.41 -6.70
N PHE A 232 -24.30 -1.06 -5.86
CA PHE A 232 -24.24 -1.57 -4.49
C PHE A 232 -25.49 -1.23 -3.68
N ALA A 233 -26.09 -0.05 -3.96
CA ALA A 233 -27.35 0.35 -3.38
C ALA A 233 -28.51 -0.62 -3.72
N ASN A 234 -28.47 -1.28 -4.90
CA ASN A 234 -29.48 -2.27 -5.29
C ASN A 234 -29.48 -3.51 -4.40
N ALA A 235 -28.33 -3.82 -3.82
CA ALA A 235 -28.17 -4.91 -2.84
C ALA A 235 -28.36 -4.43 -1.38
N GLY A 236 -28.71 -3.15 -1.16
CA GLY A 236 -28.83 -2.57 0.19
C GLY A 236 -27.49 -2.33 0.91
N ILE A 237 -26.38 -2.32 0.17
CA ILE A 237 -25.06 -2.10 0.73
C ILE A 237 -24.85 -0.61 0.95
N GLU A 238 -24.53 -0.23 2.19
CA GLU A 238 -24.19 1.15 2.53
C GLU A 238 -22.76 1.48 2.13
N PHE A 239 -22.55 2.63 1.50
CA PHE A 239 -21.25 3.15 1.13
C PHE A 239 -21.21 4.68 1.07
N ASP A 240 -20.03 5.23 1.15
CA ASP A 240 -19.71 6.63 0.86
C ASP A 240 -18.70 6.67 -0.28
N GLU A 241 -18.88 7.56 -1.25
CA GLU A 241 -18.00 7.63 -2.44
C GLU A 241 -16.53 7.97 -2.12
N ARG A 242 -16.28 8.56 -0.95
CA ARG A 242 -14.93 8.95 -0.51
C ARG A 242 -14.35 7.99 0.52
N LYS A 243 -15.20 7.42 1.38
CA LYS A 243 -14.78 6.54 2.49
C LYS A 243 -14.86 5.06 2.13
N GLY A 244 -15.66 4.69 1.11
CA GLY A 244 -15.83 3.30 0.68
C GLY A 244 -17.07 2.63 1.28
N VAL A 245 -17.11 1.30 1.14
CA VAL A 245 -18.17 0.46 1.68
C VAL A 245 -18.10 0.43 3.20
N THR A 246 -19.23 0.70 3.86
CA THR A 246 -19.34 0.62 5.32
C THR A 246 -19.21 -0.82 5.79
N VAL A 247 -18.23 -1.09 6.64
CA VAL A 247 -17.98 -2.42 7.22
C VAL A 247 -17.69 -2.33 8.71
N ASP A 248 -18.02 -3.39 9.42
CA ASP A 248 -17.61 -3.59 10.81
C ASP A 248 -16.11 -3.98 10.93
N ASP A 249 -15.67 -4.35 12.13
CA ASP A 249 -14.27 -4.77 12.37
C ASP A 249 -13.96 -6.19 11.83
N HIS A 250 -14.99 -6.89 11.39
CA HIS A 250 -14.92 -8.19 10.73
C HIS A 250 -15.13 -8.09 9.21
N PHE A 251 -15.09 -6.89 8.64
CA PHE A 251 -15.30 -6.59 7.23
C PHE A 251 -16.66 -6.98 6.67
N LYS A 252 -17.66 -7.20 7.55
CA LYS A 252 -19.06 -7.41 7.16
C LYS A 252 -19.69 -6.08 6.78
N THR A 253 -20.43 -6.09 5.67
CA THR A 253 -21.26 -4.94 5.28
C THR A 253 -22.55 -4.89 6.11
N THR A 254 -23.39 -3.89 5.87
CA THR A 254 -24.74 -3.81 6.46
C THR A 254 -25.69 -4.91 5.98
N VAL A 255 -25.31 -5.66 4.92
CA VAL A 255 -26.09 -6.77 4.36
C VAL A 255 -25.49 -8.10 4.80
N ASN A 256 -26.31 -8.95 5.40
CA ASN A 256 -25.86 -10.26 5.87
C ASN A 256 -25.33 -11.13 4.73
N GLY A 257 -24.19 -11.77 4.95
CA GLY A 257 -23.51 -12.60 3.95
C GLY A 257 -22.68 -11.82 2.94
N ILE A 258 -22.63 -10.48 3.00
CA ILE A 258 -21.77 -9.66 2.13
C ILE A 258 -20.64 -9.03 2.93
N PHE A 259 -19.43 -9.18 2.41
CA PHE A 259 -18.18 -8.63 2.98
C PHE A 259 -17.54 -7.68 1.98
N ALA A 260 -16.74 -6.71 2.46
CA ALA A 260 -15.94 -5.85 1.59
C ALA A 260 -14.51 -5.74 2.13
N ILE A 261 -13.52 -6.11 1.28
CA ILE A 261 -12.11 -6.20 1.64
C ILE A 261 -11.21 -5.36 0.74
N GLY A 262 -10.07 -4.96 1.27
CA GLY A 262 -9.09 -4.13 0.57
C GLY A 262 -9.56 -2.68 0.41
N ASP A 263 -9.03 -2.01 -0.60
CA ASP A 263 -9.21 -0.56 -0.78
C ASP A 263 -10.66 -0.10 -0.83
N VAL A 264 -11.59 -0.97 -1.25
CA VAL A 264 -13.02 -0.63 -1.39
C VAL A 264 -13.69 -0.27 -0.07
N ASN A 265 -13.17 -0.78 1.08
CA ASN A 265 -13.69 -0.41 2.40
C ASN A 265 -13.01 0.83 3.01
N GLY A 266 -11.99 1.38 2.37
CA GLY A 266 -11.32 2.62 2.76
C GLY A 266 -10.53 2.56 4.08
N LYS A 267 -10.49 1.42 4.80
CA LYS A 267 -9.79 1.31 6.09
C LYS A 267 -8.27 1.34 5.92
N GLN A 268 -7.72 0.51 5.01
CA GLN A 268 -6.28 0.39 4.76
C GLN A 268 -6.04 0.05 3.29
N MET A 269 -5.51 1.01 2.52
CA MET A 269 -5.26 0.83 1.08
C MET A 269 -3.86 0.26 0.81
N LEU A 270 -3.63 -0.98 1.31
CA LEU A 270 -2.38 -1.72 1.20
C LEU A 270 -2.67 -3.14 0.72
N ALA A 271 -1.84 -3.65 -0.19
CA ALA A 271 -2.05 -4.97 -0.79
C ALA A 271 -2.03 -6.09 0.26
N HIS A 272 -1.04 -6.07 1.17
CA HIS A 272 -0.93 -7.05 2.25
C HIS A 272 -2.07 -6.95 3.28
N ALA A 273 -2.63 -5.75 3.50
CA ALA A 273 -3.83 -5.59 4.32
C ALA A 273 -5.03 -6.30 3.65
N ALA A 274 -5.22 -6.09 2.34
CA ALA A 274 -6.28 -6.74 1.58
C ALA A 274 -6.14 -8.28 1.59
N GLU A 275 -4.91 -8.82 1.46
CA GLU A 275 -4.65 -10.25 1.53
C GLU A 275 -4.98 -10.85 2.92
N MET A 276 -4.63 -10.15 3.99
CA MET A 276 -4.94 -10.61 5.35
C MET A 276 -6.42 -10.47 5.68
N GLN A 277 -7.11 -9.43 5.20
CA GLN A 277 -8.56 -9.30 5.27
C GLN A 277 -9.25 -10.45 4.53
N ALA A 278 -8.73 -10.86 3.37
CA ALA A 278 -9.24 -12.01 2.62
C ALA A 278 -9.18 -13.30 3.43
N ILE A 279 -8.04 -13.61 4.05
CA ILE A 279 -7.87 -14.79 4.89
C ILE A 279 -8.85 -14.75 6.09
N HIS A 280 -8.96 -13.59 6.77
CA HIS A 280 -9.85 -13.41 7.90
C HIS A 280 -11.32 -13.64 7.53
N VAL A 281 -11.78 -13.05 6.43
CA VAL A 281 -13.17 -13.20 5.96
C VAL A 281 -13.45 -14.65 5.55
N VAL A 282 -12.55 -15.30 4.82
CA VAL A 282 -12.72 -16.73 4.48
C VAL A 282 -12.74 -17.60 5.74
N ASN A 283 -11.88 -17.33 6.72
CA ASN A 283 -11.91 -18.02 8.02
C ASN A 283 -13.26 -17.87 8.72
N GLN A 284 -13.85 -16.66 8.73
CA GLN A 284 -15.21 -16.46 9.28
C GLN A 284 -16.27 -17.27 8.54
N ILE A 285 -16.22 -17.31 7.20
CA ILE A 285 -17.16 -18.08 6.37
C ILE A 285 -17.12 -19.57 6.71
N ILE A 286 -15.93 -20.14 6.94
CA ILE A 286 -15.77 -21.56 7.27
C ILE A 286 -15.77 -21.86 8.78
N GLY A 287 -15.99 -20.87 9.63
CA GLY A 287 -16.02 -21.03 11.09
C GLY A 287 -14.65 -21.33 11.73
N LYS A 288 -13.53 -20.94 11.08
CA LYS A 288 -12.18 -21.12 11.59
C LYS A 288 -11.70 -19.85 12.33
N PRO A 289 -11.26 -19.94 13.60
CA PRO A 289 -10.73 -18.80 14.31
C PRO A 289 -9.36 -18.39 13.77
N ASP A 290 -9.05 -17.08 13.88
CA ASP A 290 -7.71 -16.54 13.67
C ASP A 290 -7.40 -15.40 14.68
N ASN A 291 -6.14 -14.99 14.74
CA ASN A 291 -5.65 -13.93 15.61
C ASN A 291 -4.92 -12.83 14.80
N ILE A 292 -5.45 -12.49 13.62
CA ILE A 292 -4.85 -11.47 12.76
C ILE A 292 -4.99 -10.09 13.41
N ARG A 293 -3.88 -9.38 13.52
CA ARG A 293 -3.78 -8.07 14.16
C ARG A 293 -3.82 -6.96 13.09
N PHE A 294 -5.01 -6.42 12.82
CA PHE A 294 -5.19 -5.31 11.85
C PHE A 294 -4.79 -3.94 12.41
N ASP A 295 -4.61 -3.83 13.70
CA ASP A 295 -4.08 -2.66 14.40
C ASP A 295 -2.55 -2.52 14.27
N ILE A 296 -1.83 -3.60 13.91
CA ILE A 296 -0.39 -3.59 13.63
C ILE A 296 -0.21 -3.75 12.11
N MET A 297 -0.16 -2.62 11.40
CA MET A 297 -0.08 -2.62 9.95
C MET A 297 1.18 -1.88 9.49
N PRO A 298 2.25 -2.61 9.11
CA PRO A 298 3.45 -2.00 8.57
C PRO A 298 3.20 -1.40 7.19
N ALA A 299 3.89 -0.30 6.88
CA ALA A 299 3.85 0.33 5.57
C ALA A 299 5.25 0.76 5.14
N ALA A 300 5.53 0.67 3.84
CA ALA A 300 6.81 1.05 3.26
C ALA A 300 6.65 2.03 2.10
N ILE A 301 7.64 2.89 1.94
CA ILE A 301 7.78 3.87 0.87
C ILE A 301 9.13 3.62 0.21
N PHE A 302 9.11 3.24 -1.06
CA PHE A 302 10.30 2.81 -1.80
C PHE A 302 10.98 3.99 -2.52
N THR A 303 11.27 5.03 -1.75
CA THR A 303 12.23 6.08 -2.17
C THR A 303 13.67 5.54 -2.06
N GLN A 304 14.67 6.32 -2.40
CA GLN A 304 16.07 6.02 -2.12
C GLN A 304 16.69 7.18 -1.33
N PRO A 305 16.96 6.96 -0.02
CA PRO A 305 16.74 5.73 0.75
C PRO A 305 15.25 5.42 0.99
N GLU A 306 14.95 4.14 1.30
CA GLU A 306 13.60 3.70 1.68
C GLU A 306 13.12 4.37 2.96
N ALA A 307 11.80 4.40 3.15
CA ALA A 307 11.21 4.69 4.45
C ALA A 307 10.12 3.67 4.77
N ALA A 308 9.89 3.44 6.06
CA ALA A 308 8.84 2.53 6.51
C ALA A 308 8.36 2.90 7.91
N CYS A 309 7.16 2.42 8.24
CA CYS A 309 6.55 2.65 9.56
C CYS A 309 5.64 1.51 9.99
N VAL A 310 5.49 1.35 11.28
CA VAL A 310 4.46 0.55 11.95
C VAL A 310 4.10 1.19 13.28
N GLY A 311 2.81 1.18 13.64
CA GLY A 311 2.31 1.79 14.86
C GLY A 311 2.17 3.32 14.78
N PRO A 312 1.86 3.99 15.90
CA PRO A 312 1.60 5.42 15.98
C PRO A 312 2.87 6.25 15.74
N THR A 313 2.69 7.46 15.21
CA THR A 313 3.73 8.49 15.16
C THR A 313 3.96 9.10 16.55
N GLU A 314 5.09 9.78 16.75
CA GLU A 314 5.35 10.51 17.99
C GLU A 314 4.29 11.58 18.28
N ASP A 315 3.78 12.24 17.22
CA ASP A 315 2.74 13.25 17.36
C ASP A 315 1.40 12.64 17.81
N GLN A 316 1.07 11.42 17.36
CA GLN A 316 -0.12 10.68 17.81
C GLN A 316 0.02 10.24 19.27
N LEU A 317 1.16 9.66 19.66
CA LEU A 317 1.42 9.28 21.06
C LEU A 317 1.27 10.46 22.01
N LYS A 318 1.80 11.63 21.64
CA LYS A 318 1.64 12.87 22.41
C LYS A 318 0.18 13.33 22.50
N ALA A 319 -0.54 13.28 21.39
CA ALA A 319 -1.94 13.72 21.33
C ALA A 319 -2.86 12.81 22.15
N GLU A 320 -2.56 11.52 22.21
CA GLU A 320 -3.31 10.52 22.99
C GLU A 320 -2.87 10.43 24.45
N GLY A 321 -1.81 11.16 24.84
CA GLY A 321 -1.29 11.17 26.21
C GLY A 321 -0.63 9.85 26.64
N ILE A 322 -0.18 9.04 25.66
CA ILE A 322 0.50 7.77 25.93
C ILE A 322 1.92 8.07 26.43
N ALA A 323 2.30 7.50 27.58
CA ALA A 323 3.64 7.63 28.15
C ALA A 323 4.61 6.71 27.40
N TYR A 324 5.60 7.29 26.74
CA TYR A 324 6.56 6.56 25.90
C TYR A 324 7.98 7.08 26.06
N GLU A 325 8.94 6.23 25.74
CA GLU A 325 10.32 6.58 25.44
C GLU A 325 10.55 6.50 23.93
N CYS A 326 11.26 7.48 23.34
CA CYS A 326 11.67 7.46 21.94
C CYS A 326 13.16 7.15 21.84
N ARG A 327 13.49 5.96 21.36
CA ARG A 327 14.86 5.50 21.11
C ARG A 327 15.26 5.72 19.67
N LYS A 328 16.43 6.29 19.42
CA LYS A 328 16.89 6.67 18.08
C LYS A 328 18.17 5.94 17.73
N SER A 329 18.18 5.36 16.53
CA SER A 329 19.37 4.73 15.95
C SER A 329 19.66 5.32 14.57
N PHE A 330 20.91 5.28 14.14
CA PHE A 330 21.36 5.91 12.90
C PHE A 330 22.14 4.93 12.04
N TRP A 331 21.87 4.89 10.74
CA TRP A 331 22.58 4.04 9.77
C TRP A 331 24.10 4.26 9.78
N ARG A 332 24.56 5.51 9.95
CA ARG A 332 25.99 5.83 10.04
C ARG A 332 26.74 5.15 11.21
N ALA A 333 26.03 4.64 12.21
CA ALA A 333 26.58 3.88 13.31
C ALA A 333 26.54 2.37 13.09
N ASN A 334 25.91 1.90 12.00
CA ASN A 334 25.79 0.49 11.69
C ASN A 334 26.91 0.04 10.73
N GLY A 335 27.67 -1.00 11.12
CA GLY A 335 28.84 -1.48 10.37
C GLY A 335 28.49 -1.98 8.97
N LYS A 336 27.32 -2.60 8.77
CA LYS A 336 26.86 -3.06 7.45
C LYS A 336 26.51 -1.87 6.54
N ALA A 337 25.83 -0.85 7.06
CA ALA A 337 25.51 0.37 6.33
C ALA A 337 26.79 1.10 5.88
N MET A 338 27.79 1.17 6.76
CA MET A 338 29.12 1.71 6.44
C MET A 338 29.77 0.93 5.29
N ALA A 339 29.76 -0.41 5.36
CA ALA A 339 30.36 -1.27 4.33
C ALA A 339 29.64 -1.16 2.97
N MET A 340 28.33 -0.88 2.97
CA MET A 340 27.53 -0.66 1.76
C MET A 340 27.67 0.76 1.19
N GLY A 341 28.20 1.71 1.94
CA GLY A 341 28.19 3.13 1.58
C GLY A 341 26.83 3.80 1.73
N GLU A 342 25.88 3.15 2.42
CA GLU A 342 24.50 3.61 2.60
C GLU A 342 24.27 4.08 4.04
N THR A 343 24.96 5.13 4.44
CA THR A 343 25.02 5.64 5.81
C THR A 343 23.90 6.64 6.17
N GLU A 344 23.13 7.07 5.18
CA GLU A 344 22.00 7.97 5.42
C GLU A 344 20.81 7.19 5.99
N GLY A 345 20.32 7.64 7.13
CA GLY A 345 19.14 7.04 7.75
C GLY A 345 19.04 7.25 9.25
N MET A 346 17.80 7.16 9.74
CA MET A 346 17.45 7.22 11.15
C MET A 346 16.22 6.36 11.42
N MET A 347 16.23 5.66 12.53
CA MET A 347 15.11 4.94 13.09
C MET A 347 14.67 5.59 14.41
N LYS A 348 13.37 5.67 14.62
CA LYS A 348 12.71 5.98 15.89
C LYS A 348 11.92 4.75 16.32
N LEU A 349 12.26 4.20 17.48
CA LEU A 349 11.54 3.12 18.13
C LEU A 349 10.80 3.69 19.34
N PHE A 350 9.50 3.51 19.42
CA PHE A 350 8.68 3.98 20.54
C PHE A 350 8.41 2.82 21.48
N VAL A 351 8.69 3.02 22.76
CA VAL A 351 8.59 2.03 23.82
C VAL A 351 7.67 2.55 24.92
N SER A 352 6.72 1.75 25.34
CA SER A 352 5.80 2.06 26.45
C SER A 352 6.59 2.22 27.77
N LEU A 353 6.32 3.30 28.50
CA LEU A 353 6.86 3.49 29.85
C LEU A 353 6.09 2.70 30.91
N GLU A 354 4.93 2.15 30.58
CA GLU A 354 4.10 1.38 31.49
C GLU A 354 4.62 -0.04 31.66
N ASP A 355 4.93 -0.72 30.53
CA ASP A 355 5.25 -2.16 30.50
C ASP A 355 6.49 -2.50 29.66
N GLY A 356 7.11 -1.51 29.01
CA GLY A 356 8.29 -1.71 28.19
C GLY A 356 8.00 -2.32 26.80
N THR A 357 6.74 -2.49 26.41
CA THR A 357 6.38 -3.05 25.09
C THR A 357 6.70 -2.06 23.96
N ILE A 358 7.00 -2.61 22.78
CA ILE A 358 7.23 -1.82 21.56
C ILE A 358 5.88 -1.32 21.03
N LEU A 359 5.72 0.01 20.95
CA LEU A 359 4.52 0.69 20.50
C LEU A 359 4.53 0.98 18.99
N GLY A 360 5.70 1.20 18.41
CA GLY A 360 5.83 1.55 17.01
C GLY A 360 7.25 1.82 16.58
N CYS A 361 7.46 1.85 15.25
CA CYS A 361 8.73 2.14 14.62
C CYS A 361 8.53 2.94 13.35
N HIS A 362 9.28 4.03 13.19
CA HIS A 362 9.34 4.82 11.98
C HIS A 362 10.80 5.01 11.58
N ALA A 363 11.12 4.72 10.32
CA ALA A 363 12.50 4.74 9.84
C ALA A 363 12.61 5.26 8.41
N TYR A 364 13.76 5.84 8.08
CA TYR A 364 14.23 5.98 6.71
C TYR A 364 15.70 5.57 6.65
N GLY A 365 16.10 4.94 5.58
CA GLY A 365 17.44 4.38 5.37
C GLY A 365 17.37 3.13 4.50
N ALA A 366 18.52 2.59 4.12
CA ALA A 366 18.58 1.34 3.34
C ALA A 366 17.82 0.20 4.04
N HIS A 367 16.99 -0.53 3.30
CA HIS A 367 16.21 -1.66 3.78
C HIS A 367 15.28 -1.36 4.98
N SER A 368 14.79 -0.13 5.09
CA SER A 368 13.84 0.24 6.15
C SER A 368 12.58 -0.62 6.13
N ALA A 369 12.13 -1.07 4.95
CA ALA A 369 10.97 -1.93 4.82
C ALA A 369 11.16 -3.27 5.57
N ASP A 370 12.32 -3.91 5.40
CA ASP A 370 12.63 -5.20 6.04
C ASP A 370 12.80 -5.05 7.56
N ILE A 371 13.47 -3.97 8.01
CA ILE A 371 13.69 -3.69 9.44
C ILE A 371 12.36 -3.41 10.14
N VAL A 372 11.49 -2.58 9.56
CA VAL A 372 10.17 -2.28 10.14
C VAL A 372 9.26 -3.51 10.11
N GLN A 373 9.40 -4.40 9.12
CA GLN A 373 8.70 -5.69 9.12
C GLN A 373 9.13 -6.55 10.31
N GLU A 374 10.41 -6.58 10.68
CA GLU A 374 10.89 -7.27 11.89
C GLU A 374 10.22 -6.68 13.14
N VAL A 375 10.19 -5.35 13.28
CA VAL A 375 9.51 -4.68 14.41
C VAL A 375 8.02 -5.01 14.45
N SER A 376 7.34 -5.04 13.30
CA SER A 376 5.94 -5.43 13.21
C SER A 376 5.66 -6.83 13.78
N VAL A 377 6.55 -7.79 13.52
CA VAL A 377 6.47 -9.14 14.10
C VAL A 377 6.65 -9.12 15.62
N LEU A 378 7.61 -8.34 16.12
CA LEU A 378 7.85 -8.16 17.56
C LEU A 378 6.62 -7.55 18.24
N MET A 379 6.00 -6.53 17.65
CA MET A 379 4.76 -5.91 18.15
C MET A 379 3.60 -6.92 18.21
N CYS A 380 3.43 -7.77 17.18
CA CYS A 380 2.42 -8.83 17.18
C CYS A 380 2.61 -9.84 18.34
N LYS A 381 3.82 -9.94 18.88
CA LYS A 381 4.19 -10.80 20.02
C LYS A 381 4.21 -10.06 21.35
N HIS A 382 3.84 -8.78 21.37
CA HIS A 382 3.92 -7.92 22.56
C HIS A 382 5.32 -7.90 23.18
N THR A 383 6.36 -7.94 22.33
CA THR A 383 7.75 -7.98 22.76
C THR A 383 8.13 -6.69 23.47
N THR A 384 8.78 -6.83 24.61
CA THR A 384 9.35 -5.72 25.38
C THR A 384 10.75 -5.35 24.88
N ILE A 385 11.19 -4.13 25.21
CA ILE A 385 12.55 -3.67 24.90
C ILE A 385 13.62 -4.53 25.59
N ALA A 386 13.33 -5.05 26.78
CA ALA A 386 14.22 -5.95 27.52
C ALA A 386 14.37 -7.30 26.80
N GLU A 387 13.28 -7.87 26.31
CA GLU A 387 13.34 -9.11 25.52
C GLU A 387 14.08 -8.89 24.19
N LEU A 388 13.91 -7.74 23.53
CA LEU A 388 14.65 -7.41 22.32
C LEU A 388 16.16 -7.32 22.58
N ALA A 389 16.57 -6.81 23.75
CA ALA A 389 17.99 -6.74 24.16
C ALA A 389 18.65 -8.12 24.27
N ASP A 390 17.87 -9.15 24.64
CA ASP A 390 18.34 -10.53 24.76
C ASP A 390 18.36 -11.31 23.43
N MET A 391 17.85 -10.71 22.34
CA MET A 391 17.81 -11.35 21.01
C MET A 391 19.14 -11.22 20.29
N VAL A 392 19.63 -12.33 19.73
CA VAL A 392 20.86 -12.35 18.93
C VAL A 392 20.55 -11.92 17.50
N HIS A 393 21.22 -10.86 17.03
CA HIS A 393 21.19 -10.42 15.64
C HIS A 393 22.42 -10.91 14.88
N ILE A 394 22.24 -11.30 13.62
CA ILE A 394 23.35 -11.73 12.75
C ILE A 394 24.28 -10.54 12.49
N HIS A 395 25.58 -10.74 12.66
CA HIS A 395 26.61 -9.76 12.35
C HIS A 395 27.34 -10.11 11.03
N PRO A 396 27.60 -9.14 10.10
CA PRO A 396 27.07 -7.79 10.09
C PRO A 396 25.74 -7.70 9.28
N THR A 397 24.72 -7.10 9.85
CA THR A 397 23.43 -6.85 9.18
C THR A 397 22.90 -5.44 9.47
N LEU A 398 21.94 -4.99 8.65
CA LEU A 398 21.23 -3.74 8.93
C LEU A 398 20.26 -3.89 10.11
N SER A 399 19.71 -5.08 10.37
CA SER A 399 18.86 -5.36 11.53
C SER A 399 19.53 -5.08 12.89
N GLU A 400 20.88 -5.07 12.96
CA GLU A 400 21.60 -4.66 14.18
C GLU A 400 21.31 -3.22 14.60
N ILE A 401 20.63 -2.42 13.77
CA ILE A 401 20.13 -1.09 14.16
C ILE A 401 19.10 -1.17 15.29
N LEU A 402 18.38 -2.28 15.41
CA LEU A 402 17.48 -2.56 16.53
C LEU A 402 18.25 -2.80 17.82
N LYS A 403 19.39 -3.50 17.74
CA LYS A 403 20.30 -3.67 18.87
C LYS A 403 20.82 -2.32 19.39
N SER A 404 21.19 -1.40 18.48
CA SER A 404 21.62 -0.05 18.88
C SER A 404 20.49 0.78 19.53
N ALA A 405 19.24 0.39 19.38
CA ALA A 405 18.12 1.05 20.05
C ALA A 405 17.86 0.52 21.47
N VAL A 406 18.41 -0.63 21.85
CA VAL A 406 18.25 -1.20 23.20
C VAL A 406 19.41 -0.87 24.14
N GLU A 407 20.55 -0.45 23.59
CA GLU A 407 21.72 0.07 24.33
C GLU A 407 21.49 1.52 24.76
#